data_c4c458785a4f741f2416b3dd0fe6894f
#
_entry.id   c4c458785a4f741f2416b3dd0fe6894f
#
_cell.length_a   1.000
_cell.length_b   1.000
_cell.length_c   1.000
_cell.angle_alpha   90.00
_cell.angle_beta   90.00
_cell.angle_gamma   90.00
#
_symmetry.space_group_name_H-M   'P 1'
#
loop_
_entity.id
_entity.type
_entity.pdbx_description
1 polymer ?
#
loop_
_entity_poly.entity_id
_entity_poly.type
_entity_poly.pdbx_seq_one_letter_code
_entity_poly.pdbx_strand_id
1 'polypeptide(L)'
;MMPVRPLIRIVLGASVALACESATAAAQGAGEKVAKAKHALDRAAEERQTKRATARFDPIFKKYTKRYFGVGTDWRWFKAQGMAESDLTPGARSRVGARGIMQLMPATYGQIRTALPGFGAIDNPEWNIAAGILHDRDLWTLWKPDVDESERWHFVFAGYNAGEGTIIRARKAASAAKLDNRTWPNIERVAPRVERWRYAETLDYVKKIRANKDSLSPR
;
A
#
# COMPACT_ATOMS: atom_id res chain seq x y z
N MET A 1 -35.99 69.03 54.14
CA MET A 1 -35.44 67.79 54.75
C MET A 1 -35.78 66.62 53.83
N MET A 2 -34.89 66.20 52.94
CA MET A 2 -35.09 65.03 52.11
C MET A 2 -33.91 64.07 52.31
N PRO A 3 -34.10 62.79 52.51
CA PRO A 3 -32.99 61.84 52.73
C PRO A 3 -32.40 61.33 51.37
N VAL A 4 -31.14 61.31 51.32
CA VAL A 4 -30.29 60.74 50.25
C VAL A 4 -30.32 59.21 50.34
N ARG A 5 -30.69 58.51 49.26
CA ARG A 5 -30.58 57.07 49.18
C ARG A 5 -29.24 56.70 48.53
N PRO A 6 -28.51 55.70 49.03
CA PRO A 6 -27.26 55.30 48.40
C PRO A 6 -27.45 54.30 47.25
N LEU A 7 -26.85 54.58 46.12
CA LEU A 7 -26.63 53.71 44.97
C LEU A 7 -25.38 52.85 45.22
N ILE A 8 -25.57 51.66 45.80
CA ILE A 8 -24.51 50.63 45.78
C ILE A 8 -25.18 49.27 45.71
N ARG A 9 -25.37 48.73 44.50
CA ARG A 9 -25.60 47.29 44.28
C ARG A 9 -25.76 46.98 42.80
N ILE A 10 -24.72 47.05 41.96
CA ILE A 10 -24.67 46.38 40.65
C ILE A 10 -23.18 46.26 40.17
N VAL A 11 -22.27 45.74 40.94
CA VAL A 11 -20.91 45.47 40.42
C VAL A 11 -20.45 44.03 40.71
N LEU A 12 -21.11 43.29 41.62
CA LEU A 12 -20.65 41.92 41.94
C LEU A 12 -21.18 40.82 41.03
N GLY A 13 -22.20 41.06 40.21
CA GLY A 13 -22.78 40.02 39.34
C GLY A 13 -22.01 39.77 38.05
N ALA A 14 -21.41 40.81 37.49
CA ALA A 14 -20.71 40.70 36.19
C ALA A 14 -19.35 40.01 36.29
N SER A 15 -18.62 40.16 37.38
CA SER A 15 -17.29 39.56 37.58
C SER A 15 -17.35 38.06 37.85
N VAL A 16 -18.40 37.54 38.48
CA VAL A 16 -18.57 36.10 38.74
C VAL A 16 -19.02 35.36 37.49
N ALA A 17 -19.86 35.96 36.64
CA ALA A 17 -20.28 35.36 35.37
C ALA A 17 -19.10 35.22 34.39
N LEU A 18 -18.26 36.25 34.27
CA LEU A 18 -17.10 36.22 33.37
C LEU A 18 -16.04 35.21 33.82
N ALA A 19 -15.85 34.99 35.11
CA ALA A 19 -14.95 33.99 35.66
C ALA A 19 -15.46 32.55 35.45
N CYS A 20 -16.78 32.35 35.46
CA CYS A 20 -17.40 31.04 35.22
C CYS A 20 -17.33 30.66 33.74
N GLU A 21 -17.50 31.59 32.81
CA GLU A 21 -17.38 31.35 31.37
C GLU A 21 -15.92 31.06 30.95
N SER A 22 -14.96 31.73 31.53
CA SER A 22 -13.54 31.46 31.27
C SER A 22 -13.08 30.10 31.81
N ALA A 23 -13.61 29.68 32.97
CA ALA A 23 -13.30 28.36 33.55
C ALA A 23 -13.93 27.21 32.73
N THR A 24 -15.16 27.40 32.22
CA THR A 24 -15.82 26.40 31.34
C THR A 24 -15.11 26.30 29.99
N ALA A 25 -14.72 27.40 29.39
CA ALA A 25 -13.96 27.39 28.12
C ALA A 25 -12.59 26.72 28.27
N ALA A 26 -11.90 26.98 29.41
CA ALA A 26 -10.61 26.33 29.71
C ALA A 26 -10.79 24.81 29.94
N ALA A 27 -11.83 24.38 30.63
CA ALA A 27 -12.14 22.97 30.85
C ALA A 27 -12.55 22.26 29.56
N GLN A 28 -13.31 22.89 28.67
CA GLN A 28 -13.65 22.37 27.35
C GLN A 28 -12.39 22.24 26.44
N GLY A 29 -11.52 23.25 26.43
CA GLY A 29 -10.25 23.20 25.68
C GLY A 29 -9.27 22.13 26.21
N ALA A 30 -9.26 21.89 27.55
CA ALA A 30 -8.48 20.80 28.13
C ALA A 30 -9.06 19.43 27.74
N GLY A 31 -10.39 19.26 27.78
CA GLY A 31 -11.07 18.04 27.36
C GLY A 31 -10.80 17.70 25.88
N GLU A 32 -10.84 18.70 25.01
CA GLU A 32 -10.55 18.50 23.58
C GLU A 32 -9.07 18.09 23.34
N LYS A 33 -8.13 18.69 24.06
CA LYS A 33 -6.71 18.30 23.98
C LYS A 33 -6.48 16.86 24.45
N VAL A 34 -7.15 16.45 25.54
CA VAL A 34 -7.09 15.07 26.06
C VAL A 34 -7.71 14.09 25.06
N ALA A 35 -8.84 14.42 24.47
CA ALA A 35 -9.48 13.59 23.45
C ALA A 35 -8.59 13.43 22.20
N LYS A 36 -7.97 14.50 21.70
CA LYS A 36 -7.01 14.45 20.59
C LYS A 36 -5.78 13.62 20.93
N ALA A 37 -5.23 13.77 22.14
CA ALA A 37 -4.08 12.99 22.59
C ALA A 37 -4.43 11.50 22.71
N LYS A 38 -5.60 11.15 23.28
CA LYS A 38 -6.09 9.78 23.35
C LYS A 38 -6.23 9.16 21.94
N HIS A 39 -6.89 9.85 21.02
CA HIS A 39 -7.08 9.39 19.64
C HIS A 39 -5.73 9.20 18.92
N ALA A 40 -4.74 10.05 19.17
CA ALA A 40 -3.38 9.89 18.63
C ALA A 40 -2.67 8.65 19.20
N LEU A 41 -2.83 8.38 20.51
CA LEU A 41 -2.27 7.18 21.15
C LEU A 41 -2.93 5.91 20.65
N ASP A 42 -4.26 5.89 20.52
CA ASP A 42 -5.02 4.74 20.00
C ASP A 42 -4.57 4.40 18.57
N ARG A 43 -4.47 5.41 17.68
CA ARG A 43 -3.95 5.22 16.32
C ARG A 43 -2.51 4.70 16.31
N ALA A 44 -1.63 5.25 17.16
CA ALA A 44 -0.26 4.77 17.25
C ALA A 44 -0.17 3.32 17.76
N ALA A 45 -1.08 2.91 18.64
CA ALA A 45 -1.17 1.53 19.11
C ALA A 45 -1.66 0.60 18.00
N GLU A 46 -2.67 0.97 17.25
CA GLU A 46 -3.19 0.23 16.08
C GLU A 46 -2.11 0.09 14.99
N GLU A 47 -1.40 1.16 14.67
CA GLU A 47 -0.29 1.14 13.71
C GLU A 47 0.83 0.19 14.16
N ARG A 48 1.19 0.20 15.44
CA ARG A 48 2.20 -0.71 16.00
C ARG A 48 1.73 -2.18 15.94
N GLN A 49 0.47 -2.44 16.25
CA GLN A 49 -0.11 -3.77 16.17
C GLN A 49 -0.13 -4.28 14.74
N THR A 50 -0.57 -3.47 13.79
CA THR A 50 -0.57 -3.78 12.34
C THR A 50 0.85 -4.04 11.85
N LYS A 51 1.80 -3.18 12.22
CA LYS A 51 3.22 -3.35 11.87
C LYS A 51 3.79 -4.67 12.40
N ARG A 52 3.47 -5.05 13.64
CA ARG A 52 3.88 -6.33 14.22
C ARG A 52 3.22 -7.51 13.52
N ALA A 53 1.92 -7.44 13.25
CA ALA A 53 1.19 -8.49 12.56
C ALA A 53 1.72 -8.74 11.14
N THR A 54 2.10 -7.69 10.42
CA THR A 54 2.66 -7.79 9.07
C THR A 54 4.13 -8.21 9.06
N ALA A 55 4.90 -7.89 10.11
CA ALA A 55 6.31 -8.26 10.23
C ALA A 55 6.54 -9.78 10.32
N ARG A 56 5.53 -10.55 10.73
CA ARG A 56 5.62 -12.03 10.79
C ARG A 56 5.96 -12.68 9.45
N PHE A 57 5.67 -12.01 8.34
CA PHE A 57 5.98 -12.51 6.99
C PHE A 57 7.35 -12.08 6.46
N ASP A 58 8.05 -11.17 7.14
CA ASP A 58 9.35 -10.65 6.71
C ASP A 58 10.39 -11.74 6.46
N PRO A 59 10.51 -12.78 7.34
CA PRO A 59 11.44 -13.88 7.10
C PRO A 59 11.14 -14.65 5.79
N ILE A 60 9.85 -14.79 5.45
CA ILE A 60 9.40 -15.50 4.24
C ILE A 60 9.75 -14.67 3.00
N PHE A 61 9.42 -13.38 2.99
CA PHE A 61 9.81 -12.48 1.90
C PHE A 61 11.32 -12.46 1.69
N LYS A 62 12.12 -12.32 2.75
CA LYS A 62 13.59 -12.37 2.69
C LYS A 62 14.11 -13.69 2.12
N LYS A 63 13.57 -14.82 2.59
CA LYS A 63 13.97 -16.17 2.15
C LYS A 63 13.78 -16.34 0.65
N TYR A 64 12.58 -16.04 0.13
CA TYR A 64 12.25 -16.29 -1.27
C TYR A 64 12.79 -15.22 -2.22
N THR A 65 12.96 -13.97 -1.77
CA THR A 65 13.72 -12.96 -2.52
C THR A 65 15.15 -13.42 -2.74
N LYS A 66 15.84 -13.83 -1.67
CA LYS A 66 17.20 -14.35 -1.79
C LYS A 66 17.27 -15.56 -2.71
N ARG A 67 16.28 -16.46 -2.63
CA ARG A 67 16.24 -17.69 -3.46
C ARG A 67 16.08 -17.39 -4.94
N TYR A 68 15.21 -16.47 -5.32
CA TYR A 68 14.85 -16.26 -6.74
C TYR A 68 15.56 -15.08 -7.40
N PHE A 69 15.95 -14.07 -6.65
CA PHE A 69 16.62 -12.87 -7.16
C PHE A 69 18.07 -12.69 -6.68
N GLY A 70 18.50 -13.44 -5.66
CA GLY A 70 19.83 -13.32 -5.10
C GLY A 70 19.92 -12.34 -3.92
N VAL A 71 21.16 -12.17 -3.39
CA VAL A 71 21.41 -11.43 -2.12
C VAL A 71 21.30 -9.91 -2.23
N GLY A 72 21.39 -9.31 -3.41
CA GLY A 72 21.36 -7.85 -3.60
C GLY A 72 19.98 -7.25 -3.75
N THR A 73 18.95 -8.07 -3.95
CA THR A 73 17.59 -7.58 -4.22
C THR A 73 16.87 -7.21 -2.93
N ASP A 74 16.25 -6.02 -2.93
CA ASP A 74 15.48 -5.53 -1.79
C ASP A 74 14.14 -6.27 -1.66
N TRP A 75 14.03 -7.16 -0.67
CA TRP A 75 12.83 -7.97 -0.38
C TRP A 75 11.58 -7.14 -0.10
N ARG A 76 11.74 -5.85 0.26
CA ARG A 76 10.62 -4.95 0.56
C ARG A 76 9.76 -4.66 -0.66
N TRP A 77 10.27 -4.82 -1.89
CA TRP A 77 9.47 -4.74 -3.10
C TRP A 77 8.31 -5.74 -3.08
N PHE A 78 8.61 -7.00 -2.75
CA PHE A 78 7.60 -8.07 -2.72
C PHE A 78 6.66 -7.96 -1.53
N LYS A 79 7.14 -7.50 -0.38
CA LYS A 79 6.27 -7.17 0.76
C LYS A 79 5.32 -6.03 0.42
N ALA A 80 5.80 -4.97 -0.21
CA ALA A 80 5.01 -3.83 -0.66
C ALA A 80 3.94 -4.25 -1.67
N GLN A 81 4.28 -5.20 -2.55
CA GLN A 81 3.32 -5.81 -3.47
C GLN A 81 2.25 -6.61 -2.71
N GLY A 82 2.62 -7.48 -1.78
CA GLY A 82 1.66 -8.21 -0.94
C GLY A 82 0.75 -7.28 -0.11
N MET A 83 1.25 -6.12 0.32
CA MET A 83 0.43 -5.06 0.93
C MET A 83 -0.55 -4.46 -0.10
N ALA A 84 -0.14 -4.24 -1.35
CA ALA A 84 -1.02 -3.74 -2.39
C ALA A 84 -2.10 -4.74 -2.78
N GLU A 85 -1.77 -6.04 -2.79
CA GLU A 85 -2.65 -7.15 -3.18
C GLU A 85 -3.74 -7.45 -2.14
N SER A 86 -3.39 -7.57 -0.89
CA SER A 86 -4.30 -8.09 0.14
C SER A 86 -4.11 -7.47 1.53
N ASP A 87 -3.30 -6.44 1.65
CA ASP A 87 -2.82 -5.93 2.94
C ASP A 87 -2.19 -7.03 3.81
N LEU A 88 -1.47 -7.95 3.16
CA LEU A 88 -0.84 -9.13 3.75
C LEU A 88 -1.82 -10.07 4.47
N THR A 89 -3.06 -10.17 4.00
CA THR A 89 -4.10 -11.03 4.56
C THR A 89 -4.03 -12.44 3.98
N PRO A 90 -3.69 -13.48 4.77
CA PRO A 90 -3.47 -14.84 4.25
C PRO A 90 -4.71 -15.47 3.61
N GLY A 91 -5.90 -15.21 4.19
CA GLY A 91 -7.18 -15.75 3.71
C GLY A 91 -7.88 -14.90 2.66
N ALA A 92 -7.21 -13.87 2.11
CA ALA A 92 -7.83 -12.97 1.14
C ALA A 92 -8.27 -13.72 -0.12
N ARG A 93 -9.47 -13.38 -0.61
CA ARG A 93 -10.05 -13.91 -1.84
C ARG A 93 -10.71 -12.79 -2.63
N SER A 94 -10.34 -12.62 -3.89
CA SER A 94 -11.01 -11.66 -4.78
C SER A 94 -12.29 -12.23 -5.37
N ARG A 95 -13.13 -11.36 -5.92
CA ARG A 95 -14.35 -11.76 -6.64
C ARG A 95 -14.07 -12.62 -7.88
N VAL A 96 -12.89 -12.47 -8.47
CA VAL A 96 -12.45 -13.24 -9.66
C VAL A 96 -11.66 -14.49 -9.29
N GLY A 97 -11.53 -14.82 -7.98
CA GLY A 97 -10.95 -16.06 -7.49
C GLY A 97 -9.45 -16.00 -7.18
N ALA A 98 -8.82 -14.83 -7.20
CA ALA A 98 -7.44 -14.68 -6.74
C ALA A 98 -7.34 -14.97 -5.23
N ARG A 99 -6.22 -15.54 -4.76
CA ARG A 99 -6.06 -16.07 -3.40
C ARG A 99 -4.79 -15.64 -2.71
N GLY A 100 -4.92 -15.45 -1.39
CA GLY A 100 -3.82 -15.30 -0.45
C GLY A 100 -3.15 -13.94 -0.47
N ILE A 101 -1.99 -13.85 0.18
CA ILE A 101 -1.23 -12.61 0.38
C ILE A 101 -0.88 -11.95 -0.95
N MET A 102 -0.46 -12.73 -1.95
CA MET A 102 -0.02 -12.26 -3.25
C MET A 102 -1.13 -12.34 -4.32
N GLN A 103 -2.38 -12.61 -3.94
CA GLN A 103 -3.55 -12.65 -4.81
C GLN A 103 -3.32 -13.42 -6.12
N LEU A 104 -2.77 -14.64 -6.00
CA LEU A 104 -2.51 -15.47 -7.17
C LEU A 104 -3.79 -16.11 -7.70
N MET A 105 -3.94 -16.08 -9.03
CA MET A 105 -4.97 -16.85 -9.70
C MET A 105 -4.67 -18.35 -9.60
N PRO A 106 -5.68 -19.21 -9.34
CA PRO A 106 -5.47 -20.67 -9.27
C PRO A 106 -4.79 -21.27 -10.50
N ALA A 107 -5.07 -20.74 -11.69
CA ALA A 107 -4.42 -21.18 -12.93
C ALA A 107 -2.92 -20.90 -12.94
N THR A 108 -2.51 -19.68 -12.58
CA THR A 108 -1.09 -19.30 -12.46
C THR A 108 -0.37 -20.14 -11.41
N TYR A 109 -1.01 -20.33 -10.24
CA TYR A 109 -0.46 -21.18 -9.19
C TYR A 109 -0.33 -22.64 -9.63
N GLY A 110 -1.31 -23.16 -10.38
CA GLY A 110 -1.28 -24.50 -10.97
C GLY A 110 -0.10 -24.70 -11.91
N GLN A 111 0.18 -23.74 -12.78
CA GLN A 111 1.36 -23.77 -13.67
C GLN A 111 2.67 -23.81 -12.87
N ILE A 112 2.79 -22.98 -11.83
CA ILE A 112 3.96 -22.98 -10.92
C ILE A 112 4.13 -24.35 -10.26
N ARG A 113 3.05 -24.95 -9.74
CA ARG A 113 3.11 -26.28 -9.12
C ARG A 113 3.47 -27.39 -10.09
N THR A 114 3.04 -27.30 -11.33
CA THR A 114 3.42 -28.26 -12.39
C THR A 114 4.93 -28.18 -12.66
N ALA A 115 5.48 -26.96 -12.74
CA ALA A 115 6.91 -26.76 -12.94
C ALA A 115 7.76 -27.11 -11.70
N LEU A 116 7.19 -26.90 -10.50
CA LEU A 116 7.85 -27.11 -9.20
C LEU A 116 6.94 -27.92 -8.25
N PRO A 117 6.94 -29.25 -8.35
CA PRO A 117 6.02 -30.10 -7.58
C PRO A 117 6.14 -30.01 -6.05
N GLY A 118 7.24 -29.43 -5.53
CA GLY A 118 7.43 -29.20 -4.09
C GLY A 118 6.60 -28.08 -3.48
N PHE A 119 5.83 -27.31 -4.29
CA PHE A 119 4.92 -26.29 -3.77
C PHE A 119 3.69 -26.90 -3.10
N GLY A 120 3.36 -26.44 -1.90
CA GLY A 120 2.19 -26.89 -1.12
C GLY A 120 0.88 -26.25 -1.61
N ALA A 121 -0.05 -25.97 -0.70
CA ALA A 121 -1.35 -25.39 -1.03
C ALA A 121 -1.25 -23.87 -1.28
N ILE A 122 -2.06 -23.35 -2.24
CA ILE A 122 -2.13 -21.91 -2.55
C ILE A 122 -2.55 -21.04 -1.36
N ASP A 123 -3.36 -21.59 -0.46
CA ASP A 123 -3.85 -20.88 0.74
C ASP A 123 -2.81 -20.89 1.90
N ASN A 124 -1.68 -21.61 1.76
CA ASN A 124 -0.58 -21.53 2.70
C ASN A 124 0.21 -20.24 2.45
N PRO A 125 0.38 -19.36 3.48
CA PRO A 125 1.04 -18.06 3.30
C PRO A 125 2.46 -18.15 2.75
N GLU A 126 3.24 -19.13 3.19
CA GLU A 126 4.62 -19.28 2.72
C GLU A 126 4.68 -19.64 1.24
N TRP A 127 3.87 -20.62 0.80
CA TRP A 127 3.83 -21.02 -0.60
C TRP A 127 3.19 -19.98 -1.50
N ASN A 128 2.20 -19.23 -0.99
CA ASN A 128 1.60 -18.12 -1.71
C ASN A 128 2.60 -17.00 -1.97
N ILE A 129 3.37 -16.59 -0.95
CA ILE A 129 4.43 -15.60 -1.09
C ILE A 129 5.53 -16.11 -2.03
N ALA A 130 5.97 -17.36 -1.84
CA ALA A 130 7.00 -17.96 -2.68
C ALA A 130 6.61 -17.96 -4.17
N ALA A 131 5.37 -18.33 -4.47
CA ALA A 131 4.86 -18.39 -5.84
C ALA A 131 4.71 -16.99 -6.45
N GLY A 132 4.25 -16.00 -5.66
CA GLY A 132 4.17 -14.62 -6.12
C GLY A 132 5.55 -14.06 -6.50
N ILE A 133 6.56 -14.24 -5.64
CA ILE A 133 7.93 -13.80 -5.92
C ILE A 133 8.52 -14.55 -7.13
N LEU A 134 8.21 -15.83 -7.30
CA LEU A 134 8.66 -16.58 -8.46
C LEU A 134 8.02 -16.05 -9.76
N HIS A 135 6.73 -15.74 -9.75
CA HIS A 135 6.05 -15.14 -10.89
C HIS A 135 6.64 -13.76 -11.23
N ASP A 136 6.96 -12.94 -10.24
CA ASP A 136 7.71 -11.70 -10.46
C ASP A 136 9.10 -11.95 -11.08
N ARG A 137 9.76 -13.04 -10.70
CA ARG A 137 11.05 -13.42 -11.28
C ARG A 137 10.94 -13.78 -12.77
N ASP A 138 9.86 -14.45 -13.15
CA ASP A 138 9.59 -14.79 -14.54
C ASP A 138 9.34 -13.52 -15.37
N LEU A 139 8.53 -12.61 -14.85
CA LEU A 139 8.28 -11.29 -15.45
C LEU A 139 9.56 -10.45 -15.53
N TRP A 140 10.39 -10.45 -14.48
CA TRP A 140 11.68 -9.77 -14.49
C TRP A 140 12.59 -10.28 -15.59
N THR A 141 12.61 -11.59 -15.78
CA THR A 141 13.42 -12.23 -16.82
C THR A 141 12.90 -11.90 -18.22
N LEU A 142 11.58 -11.84 -18.38
CA LEU A 142 10.92 -11.44 -19.62
C LEU A 142 11.36 -10.02 -20.07
N TRP A 143 11.43 -9.07 -19.14
CA TRP A 143 11.76 -7.68 -19.46
C TRP A 143 13.26 -7.37 -19.48
N LYS A 144 14.11 -8.27 -18.92
CA LYS A 144 15.54 -8.03 -18.75
C LYS A 144 16.28 -7.67 -20.05
N PRO A 145 16.01 -8.27 -21.20
CA PRO A 145 16.74 -7.96 -22.43
C PRO A 145 16.55 -6.53 -22.93
N ASP A 146 15.36 -5.95 -22.68
CA ASP A 146 14.93 -4.73 -23.34
C ASP A 146 14.76 -3.53 -22.39
N VAL A 147 14.59 -3.76 -21.10
CA VAL A 147 14.22 -2.73 -20.13
C VAL A 147 15.31 -2.58 -19.08
N ASP A 148 15.78 -1.36 -18.86
CA ASP A 148 16.78 -1.05 -17.85
C ASP A 148 16.29 -1.42 -16.44
N GLU A 149 17.21 -1.75 -15.55
CA GLU A 149 16.88 -2.23 -14.20
C GLU A 149 16.05 -1.21 -13.41
N SER A 150 16.34 0.09 -13.55
CA SER A 150 15.62 1.18 -12.90
C SER A 150 14.14 1.25 -13.28
N GLU A 151 13.81 0.89 -14.53
CA GLU A 151 12.45 0.90 -15.07
C GLU A 151 11.74 -0.44 -14.89
N ARG A 152 12.50 -1.54 -14.82
CA ARG A 152 12.00 -2.91 -14.93
C ARG A 152 10.95 -3.28 -13.87
N TRP A 153 11.06 -2.76 -12.65
CA TRP A 153 10.08 -3.01 -11.59
C TRP A 153 8.67 -2.55 -11.96
N HIS A 154 8.54 -1.45 -12.70
CA HIS A 154 7.23 -0.98 -13.16
C HIS A 154 6.61 -2.00 -14.12
N PHE A 155 7.39 -2.53 -15.05
CA PHE A 155 6.96 -3.54 -16.02
C PHE A 155 6.62 -4.87 -15.35
N VAL A 156 7.37 -5.28 -14.33
CA VAL A 156 7.09 -6.48 -13.52
C VAL A 156 5.72 -6.36 -12.85
N PHE A 157 5.52 -5.32 -12.05
CA PHE A 157 4.28 -5.15 -11.30
C PHE A 157 3.07 -4.90 -12.22
N ALA A 158 3.24 -4.14 -13.29
CA ALA A 158 2.19 -3.97 -14.28
C ALA A 158 1.84 -5.28 -15.00
N GLY A 159 2.84 -6.09 -15.34
CA GLY A 159 2.66 -7.42 -15.92
C GLY A 159 1.98 -8.39 -14.97
N TYR A 160 2.29 -8.32 -13.68
CA TYR A 160 1.64 -9.11 -12.64
C TYR A 160 0.13 -8.81 -12.56
N ASN A 161 -0.23 -7.52 -12.54
CA ASN A 161 -1.62 -7.07 -12.40
C ASN A 161 -2.44 -7.23 -13.69
N ALA A 162 -1.88 -6.80 -14.82
CA ALA A 162 -2.62 -6.72 -16.10
C ALA A 162 -2.35 -7.90 -17.05
N GLY A 163 -1.39 -8.76 -16.70
CA GLY A 163 -0.83 -9.78 -17.59
C GLY A 163 0.23 -9.20 -18.53
N GLU A 164 1.30 -9.97 -18.76
CA GLU A 164 2.43 -9.59 -19.61
C GLU A 164 2.01 -9.24 -21.05
N GLY A 165 1.02 -9.96 -21.59
CA GLY A 165 0.48 -9.68 -22.92
C GLY A 165 -0.11 -8.28 -23.07
N THR A 166 -0.68 -7.73 -22.00
CA THR A 166 -1.20 -6.35 -21.98
C THR A 166 -0.06 -5.34 -22.06
N ILE A 167 1.00 -5.56 -21.30
CA ILE A 167 2.16 -4.67 -21.28
C ILE A 167 2.94 -4.77 -22.61
N ILE A 168 3.01 -5.93 -23.23
CA ILE A 168 3.55 -6.10 -24.59
C ILE A 168 2.77 -5.26 -25.60
N ARG A 169 1.41 -5.25 -25.52
CA ARG A 169 0.59 -4.39 -26.39
C ARG A 169 0.85 -2.89 -26.13
N ALA A 170 0.99 -2.51 -24.84
CA ALA A 170 1.33 -1.12 -24.49
C ALA A 170 2.69 -0.69 -25.06
N ARG A 171 3.71 -1.56 -24.99
CA ARG A 171 5.02 -1.32 -25.61
C ARG A 171 4.93 -1.15 -27.13
N LYS A 172 4.12 -1.98 -27.81
CA LYS A 172 3.86 -1.83 -29.25
C LYS A 172 3.18 -0.49 -29.56
N ALA A 173 2.20 -0.08 -28.75
CA ALA A 173 1.52 1.20 -28.91
C ALA A 173 2.49 2.39 -28.70
N ALA A 174 3.42 2.31 -27.75
CA ALA A 174 4.46 3.31 -27.55
C ALA A 174 5.39 3.41 -28.77
N SER A 175 5.85 2.27 -29.31
CA SER A 175 6.66 2.24 -30.54
C SER A 175 5.93 2.83 -31.74
N ALA A 176 4.65 2.52 -31.93
CA ALA A 176 3.81 3.08 -32.99
C ALA A 176 3.64 4.61 -32.85
N ALA A 177 3.65 5.11 -31.60
CA ALA A 177 3.64 6.54 -31.30
C ALA A 177 5.03 7.20 -31.37
N LYS A 178 6.07 6.48 -31.82
CA LYS A 178 7.48 6.92 -31.88
C LYS A 178 8.04 7.32 -30.51
N LEU A 179 7.57 6.67 -29.44
CA LEU A 179 8.06 6.82 -28.08
C LEU A 179 8.99 5.64 -27.72
N ASP A 180 9.96 5.89 -26.83
CA ASP A 180 10.76 4.79 -26.26
C ASP A 180 9.86 3.88 -25.43
N ASN A 181 9.71 2.64 -25.89
CA ASN A 181 8.83 1.64 -25.31
C ASN A 181 9.44 0.93 -24.08
N ARG A 182 10.63 1.35 -23.64
CA ARG A 182 11.39 0.79 -22.51
C ARG A 182 11.27 1.61 -21.24
N THR A 183 10.63 2.79 -21.31
CA THR A 183 10.45 3.69 -20.19
C THR A 183 9.00 3.70 -19.71
N TRP A 184 8.78 3.61 -18.41
CA TRP A 184 7.45 3.55 -17.82
C TRP A 184 6.57 4.77 -18.12
N PRO A 185 7.07 6.03 -18.06
CA PRO A 185 6.27 7.20 -18.41
C PRO A 185 5.67 7.14 -19.82
N ASN A 186 6.35 6.54 -20.78
CA ASN A 186 5.83 6.38 -22.13
C ASN A 186 4.75 5.29 -22.20
N ILE A 187 4.84 4.25 -21.38
CA ILE A 187 3.78 3.25 -21.23
C ILE A 187 2.53 3.89 -20.61
N GLU A 188 2.67 4.68 -19.55
CA GLU A 188 1.56 5.43 -18.96
C GLU A 188 0.87 6.36 -19.97
N ARG A 189 1.66 7.05 -20.82
CA ARG A 189 1.16 7.97 -21.85
C ARG A 189 0.29 7.28 -22.89
N VAL A 190 0.61 6.04 -23.27
CA VAL A 190 -0.14 5.29 -24.28
C VAL A 190 -1.23 4.40 -23.70
N ALA A 191 -1.24 4.18 -22.39
CA ALA A 191 -2.17 3.29 -21.70
C ALA A 191 -3.65 3.49 -22.09
N PRO A 192 -4.19 4.73 -22.23
CA PRO A 192 -5.57 4.95 -22.61
C PRO A 192 -5.92 4.45 -24.04
N ARG A 193 -4.92 4.20 -24.88
CA ARG A 193 -5.08 3.72 -26.26
C ARG A 193 -4.96 2.21 -26.39
N VAL A 194 -4.62 1.50 -25.32
CA VAL A 194 -4.45 0.05 -25.32
C VAL A 194 -5.77 -0.62 -25.02
N GLU A 195 -6.32 -1.30 -26.02
CA GLU A 195 -7.58 -1.97 -25.90
C GLU A 195 -7.59 -3.06 -24.82
N ARG A 196 -8.74 -3.22 -24.15
CA ARG A 196 -8.99 -4.24 -23.12
C ARG A 196 -8.01 -4.17 -21.95
N TRP A 197 -7.49 -2.99 -21.65
CA TRP A 197 -6.66 -2.74 -20.48
C TRP A 197 -7.37 -1.80 -19.51
N ARG A 198 -7.58 -2.26 -18.28
CA ARG A 198 -8.04 -1.42 -17.16
C ARG A 198 -6.86 -0.62 -16.62
N TYR A 199 -6.29 0.24 -17.47
CA TYR A 199 -5.02 0.91 -17.22
C TYR A 199 -4.99 1.72 -15.92
N ALA A 200 -6.07 2.40 -15.56
CA ALA A 200 -6.13 3.19 -14.32
C ALA A 200 -5.85 2.31 -13.09
N GLU A 201 -6.45 1.11 -13.03
CA GLU A 201 -6.21 0.15 -11.95
C GLU A 201 -4.73 -0.29 -11.89
N THR A 202 -4.16 -0.62 -13.04
CA THR A 202 -2.76 -1.07 -13.11
C THR A 202 -1.78 0.05 -12.76
N LEU A 203 -2.01 1.28 -13.24
CA LEU A 203 -1.14 2.43 -12.91
C LEU A 203 -1.19 2.75 -11.42
N ASP A 204 -2.39 2.73 -10.82
CA ASP A 204 -2.55 2.95 -9.38
C ASP A 204 -1.91 1.83 -8.57
N TYR A 205 -1.99 0.59 -9.03
CA TYR A 205 -1.33 -0.56 -8.41
C TYR A 205 0.19 -0.38 -8.34
N VAL A 206 0.82 0.00 -9.45
CA VAL A 206 2.26 0.26 -9.51
C VAL A 206 2.66 1.40 -8.57
N LYS A 207 1.89 2.50 -8.55
CA LYS A 207 2.11 3.62 -7.63
C LYS A 207 1.98 3.20 -6.16
N LYS A 208 0.95 2.40 -5.84
CA LYS A 208 0.69 1.89 -4.49
C LYS A 208 1.86 1.04 -3.98
N ILE A 209 2.41 0.16 -4.83
CA ILE A 209 3.58 -0.65 -4.45
C ILE A 209 4.78 0.23 -4.12
N ARG A 210 5.07 1.25 -4.92
CA ARG A 210 6.18 2.17 -4.64
C ARG A 210 5.99 2.90 -3.31
N ALA A 211 4.81 3.47 -3.08
CA ALA A 211 4.50 4.15 -1.82
C ALA A 211 4.62 3.21 -0.60
N ASN A 212 4.12 1.97 -0.72
CA ASN A 212 4.27 0.96 0.31
C ASN A 212 5.75 0.64 0.57
N LYS A 213 6.55 0.48 -0.50
CA LYS A 213 7.97 0.17 -0.40
C LYS A 213 8.74 1.29 0.31
N ASP A 214 8.44 2.54 -0.01
CA ASP A 214 9.06 3.71 0.64
C ASP A 214 8.72 3.76 2.14
N SER A 215 7.48 3.40 2.51
CA SER A 215 7.05 3.30 3.91
C SER A 215 7.76 2.22 4.73
N LEU A 216 8.28 1.19 4.05
CA LEU A 216 9.02 0.08 4.66
C LEU A 216 10.53 0.37 4.80
N SER A 217 11.04 1.44 4.19
CA SER A 217 12.44 1.82 4.28
C SER A 217 12.74 2.42 5.67
N PRO A 218 13.89 2.10 6.30
CA PRO A 218 14.30 2.76 7.54
C PRO A 218 14.42 4.26 7.27
N ARG A 219 13.88 5.06 8.19
CA ARG A 219 14.12 6.51 8.24
C ARG A 219 15.51 6.78 8.79
#